data_5566602e28ee714b0da3cf083f4ccb73
#
_entry.id   5566602e28ee714b0da3cf083f4ccb73
#
_cell.length_a   1.000
_cell.length_b   1.000
_cell.length_c   1.000
_cell.angle_alpha   90.00
_cell.angle_beta   90.00
_cell.angle_gamma   90.00
#
_symmetry.space_group_name_H-M   'P 1'
#
loop_
_entity.id
_entity.type
_entity.pdbx_description
1 polymer ?
#
loop_
_entity_poly.entity_id
_entity_poly.type
_entity_poly.pdbx_seq_one_letter_code
_entity_poly.pdbx_strand_id
1 'polypeptide(L)'
;MSTDHDIKVLNSLIETVIDSADGYTQASKETGGARFQEIFHRRGAERQNLTVQLQGRVRALGGTPEDDGTLLAGAHRIFLNLRNSISSGDIAVVDQVEAGEDHIKHKFEDALRDREISPATMSVITEAYEVVKAGHDEIRDFKHSLHAGV
;
A
#
# COMPACT_ATOMS: atom_id res chain seq x y z
N MET A 1 -25.63 -4.40 -8.32
CA MET A 1 -24.41 -4.68 -7.56
C MET A 1 -24.05 -6.13 -7.73
N SER A 2 -22.91 -6.36 -8.30
CA SER A 2 -22.47 -7.71 -8.67
C SER A 2 -21.37 -8.17 -7.73
N THR A 3 -21.48 -9.42 -7.23
CA THR A 3 -20.43 -10.05 -6.44
C THR A 3 -19.13 -10.14 -7.25
N ASP A 4 -19.22 -10.43 -8.54
CA ASP A 4 -18.06 -10.50 -9.42
C ASP A 4 -17.34 -9.15 -9.51
N HIS A 5 -18.09 -8.05 -9.56
CA HIS A 5 -17.52 -6.72 -9.57
C HIS A 5 -16.79 -6.42 -8.25
N ASP A 6 -17.41 -6.75 -7.12
CA ASP A 6 -16.78 -6.59 -5.81
C ASP A 6 -15.46 -7.37 -5.72
N ILE A 7 -15.45 -8.61 -6.18
CA ILE A 7 -14.25 -9.46 -6.17
C ILE A 7 -13.16 -8.85 -7.04
N LYS A 8 -13.52 -8.36 -8.22
CA LYS A 8 -12.57 -7.74 -9.14
C LYS A 8 -11.90 -6.51 -8.52
N VAL A 9 -12.69 -5.64 -7.91
CA VAL A 9 -12.18 -4.43 -7.25
C VAL A 9 -11.30 -4.80 -6.07
N LEU A 10 -11.76 -5.71 -5.20
CA LEU A 10 -10.98 -6.17 -4.06
C LEU A 10 -9.64 -6.76 -4.48
N ASN A 11 -9.62 -7.61 -5.51
CA ASN A 11 -8.39 -8.23 -5.98
C ASN A 11 -7.42 -7.19 -6.55
N SER A 12 -7.91 -6.17 -7.22
CA SER A 12 -7.07 -5.05 -7.67
C SER A 12 -6.43 -4.32 -6.49
N LEU A 13 -7.19 -4.07 -5.44
CA LEU A 13 -6.67 -3.44 -4.22
C LEU A 13 -5.67 -4.35 -3.50
N ILE A 14 -5.94 -5.64 -3.43
CA ILE A 14 -5.05 -6.63 -2.81
C ILE A 14 -3.68 -6.61 -3.48
N GLU A 15 -3.61 -6.66 -4.80
CA GLU A 15 -2.35 -6.58 -5.53
C GLU A 15 -1.55 -5.35 -5.14
N THR A 16 -2.20 -4.22 -5.04
CA THR A 16 -1.57 -2.95 -4.69
C THR A 16 -1.07 -2.94 -3.23
N VAL A 17 -1.84 -3.53 -2.31
CA VAL A 17 -1.45 -3.64 -0.91
C VAL A 17 -0.25 -4.58 -0.76
N ILE A 18 -0.22 -5.68 -1.50
CA ILE A 18 0.92 -6.60 -1.50
C ILE A 18 2.19 -5.88 -1.98
N ASP A 19 2.10 -5.10 -3.06
CA ASP A 19 3.22 -4.28 -3.54
C ASP A 19 3.70 -3.31 -2.46
N SER A 20 2.78 -2.70 -1.73
CA SER A 20 3.10 -1.80 -0.63
C SER A 20 3.84 -2.53 0.49
N ALA A 21 3.37 -3.71 0.89
CA ALA A 21 4.02 -4.52 1.93
C ALA A 21 5.45 -4.89 1.51
N ASP A 22 5.61 -5.33 0.27
CA ASP A 22 6.93 -5.68 -0.27
C ASP A 22 7.86 -4.46 -0.33
N GLY A 23 7.31 -3.31 -0.72
CA GLY A 23 8.06 -2.05 -0.76
C GLY A 23 8.57 -1.63 0.61
N TYR A 24 7.73 -1.71 1.64
CA TYR A 24 8.15 -1.41 3.00
C TYR A 24 9.18 -2.41 3.52
N THR A 25 9.02 -3.70 3.22
CA THR A 25 10.00 -4.71 3.61
C THR A 25 11.35 -4.43 2.98
N GLN A 26 11.36 -4.10 1.70
CA GLN A 26 12.58 -3.76 0.97
C GLN A 26 13.21 -2.49 1.57
N ALA A 27 12.41 -1.45 1.81
CA ALA A 27 12.90 -0.19 2.37
C ALA A 27 13.51 -0.40 3.76
N SER A 28 12.90 -1.23 4.61
CA SER A 28 13.44 -1.48 5.95
C SER A 28 14.79 -2.20 5.93
N LYS A 29 15.03 -3.02 4.92
CA LYS A 29 16.32 -3.72 4.75
C LYS A 29 17.41 -2.82 4.22
N GLU A 30 17.04 -1.80 3.46
CA GLU A 30 17.98 -1.01 2.69
C GLU A 30 18.33 0.34 3.33
N THR A 31 17.62 0.75 4.38
CA THR A 31 17.94 1.98 5.12
C THR A 31 18.84 1.67 6.29
N GLY A 32 19.76 2.60 6.58
CA GLY A 32 20.76 2.43 7.64
C GLY A 32 20.34 2.96 9.00
N GLY A 33 19.31 3.82 9.07
CA GLY A 33 18.91 4.44 10.31
C GLY A 33 17.86 3.62 11.05
N ALA A 34 18.00 3.46 12.37
CA ALA A 34 17.06 2.69 13.19
C ALA A 34 15.64 3.25 13.13
N ARG A 35 15.49 4.58 13.05
CA ARG A 35 14.20 5.25 12.94
C ARG A 35 13.48 4.91 11.64
N PHE A 36 14.22 4.89 10.51
CA PHE A 36 13.68 4.49 9.20
C PHE A 36 13.24 3.03 9.23
N GLN A 37 14.11 2.17 9.73
CA GLN A 37 13.83 0.72 9.82
C GLN A 37 12.58 0.44 10.63
N GLU A 38 12.42 1.11 11.78
CA GLU A 38 11.25 0.95 12.65
C GLU A 38 9.96 1.32 11.94
N ILE A 39 9.92 2.51 11.32
CA ILE A 39 8.73 2.99 10.61
C ILE A 39 8.37 2.07 9.45
N PHE A 40 9.34 1.70 8.62
CA PHE A 40 9.10 0.86 7.46
C PHE A 40 8.70 -0.55 7.86
N HIS A 41 9.32 -1.12 8.88
CA HIS A 41 8.98 -2.44 9.38
C HIS A 41 7.54 -2.48 9.91
N ARG A 42 7.16 -1.50 10.70
CA ARG A 42 5.82 -1.40 11.29
C ARG A 42 4.74 -1.24 10.22
N ARG A 43 4.97 -0.36 9.25
CA ARG A 43 4.01 -0.16 8.16
C ARG A 43 3.93 -1.39 7.25
N GLY A 44 5.05 -2.05 7.02
CA GLY A 44 5.06 -3.30 6.24
C GLY A 44 4.22 -4.39 6.89
N ALA A 45 4.36 -4.59 8.18
CA ALA A 45 3.56 -5.57 8.93
C ALA A 45 2.07 -5.22 8.88
N GLU A 46 1.73 -3.94 9.01
CA GLU A 46 0.35 -3.46 8.92
C GLU A 46 -0.25 -3.76 7.53
N ARG A 47 0.53 -3.56 6.46
CA ARG A 47 0.08 -3.84 5.09
C ARG A 47 -0.11 -5.34 4.86
N GLN A 48 0.71 -6.19 5.46
CA GLN A 48 0.51 -7.65 5.42
C GLN A 48 -0.80 -8.04 6.08
N ASN A 49 -1.11 -7.48 7.24
CA ASN A 49 -2.39 -7.71 7.91
C ASN A 49 -3.57 -7.24 7.06
N LEU A 50 -3.45 -6.08 6.44
CA LEU A 50 -4.48 -5.54 5.56
C LEU A 50 -4.74 -6.46 4.38
N THR A 51 -3.67 -7.02 3.79
CA THR A 51 -3.79 -8.00 2.71
C THR A 51 -4.64 -9.19 3.14
N VAL A 52 -4.36 -9.75 4.32
CA VAL A 52 -5.11 -10.91 4.84
C VAL A 52 -6.58 -10.56 5.04
N GLN A 53 -6.89 -9.38 5.55
CA GLN A 53 -8.28 -8.94 5.75
C GLN A 53 -9.03 -8.83 4.42
N LEU A 54 -8.42 -8.24 3.41
CA LEU A 54 -9.05 -8.09 2.09
C LEU A 54 -9.22 -9.45 1.39
N GLN A 55 -8.23 -10.32 1.52
CA GLN A 55 -8.32 -11.69 0.98
C GLN A 55 -9.46 -12.46 1.63
N GLY A 56 -9.66 -12.29 2.94
CA GLY A 56 -10.77 -12.89 3.67
C GLY A 56 -12.12 -12.44 3.13
N ARG A 57 -12.24 -11.18 2.74
CA ARG A 57 -13.48 -10.68 2.14
C ARG A 57 -13.75 -11.30 0.78
N VAL A 58 -12.73 -11.47 -0.06
CA VAL A 58 -12.87 -12.14 -1.36
C VAL A 58 -13.37 -13.56 -1.16
N ARG A 59 -12.80 -14.31 -0.20
CA ARG A 59 -13.24 -15.67 0.11
C ARG A 59 -14.68 -15.69 0.59
N ALA A 60 -15.08 -14.75 1.43
CA ALA A 60 -16.45 -14.64 1.93
C ALA A 60 -17.45 -14.39 0.80
N LEU A 61 -17.03 -13.75 -0.28
CA LEU A 61 -17.86 -13.56 -1.48
C LEU A 61 -17.83 -14.75 -2.43
N GLY A 62 -17.09 -15.79 -2.11
CA GLY A 62 -17.00 -17.01 -2.95
C GLY A 62 -15.93 -16.90 -4.03
N GLY A 63 -15.09 -15.89 -3.99
CA GLY A 63 -14.02 -15.69 -4.98
C GLY A 63 -12.69 -16.27 -4.55
N THR A 64 -11.72 -16.21 -5.47
CA THR A 64 -10.33 -16.58 -5.21
C THR A 64 -9.52 -15.30 -5.05
N PRO A 65 -8.94 -15.05 -3.87
CA PRO A 65 -8.16 -13.83 -3.67
C PRO A 65 -6.81 -13.90 -4.39
N GLU A 66 -6.36 -12.74 -4.86
CA GLU A 66 -5.01 -12.59 -5.36
C GLU A 66 -4.01 -12.79 -4.21
N ASP A 67 -2.88 -13.38 -4.51
CA ASP A 67 -1.80 -13.64 -3.55
C ASP A 67 -0.45 -13.09 -4.01
N ASP A 68 -0.40 -12.46 -5.17
CA ASP A 68 0.79 -11.82 -5.72
C ASP A 68 0.54 -10.35 -5.99
N GLY A 69 1.61 -9.57 -6.01
CA GLY A 69 1.53 -8.16 -6.36
C GLY A 69 1.45 -7.93 -7.87
N THR A 70 1.51 -6.67 -8.26
CA THR A 70 1.41 -6.26 -9.66
C THR A 70 2.79 -6.21 -10.30
N LEU A 71 3.23 -7.30 -10.92
CA LEU A 71 4.57 -7.40 -11.48
C LEU A 71 4.84 -6.40 -12.61
N LEU A 72 3.80 -6.03 -13.36
CA LEU A 72 3.94 -5.18 -14.55
C LEU A 72 3.27 -3.82 -14.42
N ALA A 73 2.61 -3.53 -13.30
CA ALA A 73 1.90 -2.29 -13.09
C ALA A 73 2.81 -1.17 -12.58
N GLY A 74 2.31 0.06 -12.64
CA GLY A 74 3.05 1.25 -12.21
C GLY A 74 3.51 1.18 -10.76
N ALA A 75 2.68 0.61 -9.86
CA ALA A 75 3.03 0.47 -8.44
C ALA A 75 4.30 -0.36 -8.26
N HIS A 76 4.41 -1.48 -8.97
CA HIS A 76 5.60 -2.33 -8.89
C HIS A 76 6.85 -1.57 -9.35
N ARG A 77 6.75 -0.77 -10.42
CA ARG A 77 7.86 0.04 -10.89
C ARG A 77 8.30 1.07 -9.85
N ILE A 78 7.35 1.67 -9.14
CA ILE A 78 7.66 2.64 -8.09
C ILE A 78 8.53 1.99 -7.02
N PHE A 79 8.13 0.79 -6.55
CA PHE A 79 8.90 0.09 -5.52
C PHE A 79 10.21 -0.49 -6.03
N LEU A 80 10.31 -0.86 -7.31
CA LEU A 80 11.57 -1.29 -7.91
C LEU A 80 12.63 -0.18 -7.86
N ASN A 81 12.20 1.07 -8.01
CA ASN A 81 13.12 2.21 -7.98
C ASN A 81 13.76 2.43 -6.61
N LEU A 82 13.28 1.77 -5.55
CA LEU A 82 13.93 1.83 -4.24
C LEU A 82 15.39 1.40 -4.30
N ARG A 83 15.71 0.35 -5.07
CA ARG A 83 17.08 -0.11 -5.24
C ARG A 83 18.00 0.97 -5.80
N ASN A 84 17.49 1.74 -6.75
CA ASN A 84 18.25 2.81 -7.37
C ASN A 84 18.42 4.01 -6.41
N SER A 85 17.46 4.15 -5.48
CA SER A 85 17.47 5.25 -4.50
C SER A 85 18.45 5.04 -3.35
N ILE A 86 18.83 3.79 -3.07
CA ILE A 86 19.74 3.45 -1.97
C ILE A 86 21.07 4.18 -2.09
N SER A 87 21.61 4.26 -3.29
CA SER A 87 22.87 4.96 -3.54
C SER A 87 22.77 6.47 -3.30
N SER A 88 21.55 7.01 -3.24
CA SER A 88 21.28 8.43 -3.02
C SER A 88 20.92 8.76 -1.57
N GLY A 89 20.89 7.76 -0.68
CA GLY A 89 20.68 7.92 0.74
C GLY A 89 19.24 7.66 1.20
N ASP A 90 19.05 7.70 2.51
CA ASP A 90 17.79 7.33 3.15
C ASP A 90 16.63 8.28 2.79
N ILE A 91 16.91 9.58 2.58
CA ILE A 91 15.89 10.55 2.19
C ILE A 91 15.28 10.17 0.83
N ALA A 92 16.12 9.73 -0.12
CA ALA A 92 15.65 9.30 -1.43
C ALA A 92 14.77 8.05 -1.33
N VAL A 93 15.06 7.14 -0.39
CA VAL A 93 14.22 5.97 -0.12
C VAL A 93 12.85 6.42 0.40
N VAL A 94 12.82 7.37 1.33
CA VAL A 94 11.55 7.92 1.85
C VAL A 94 10.74 8.57 0.74
N ASP A 95 11.38 9.30 -0.17
CA ASP A 95 10.70 9.93 -1.32
C ASP A 95 10.03 8.86 -2.21
N GLN A 96 10.70 7.74 -2.45
CA GLN A 96 10.14 6.64 -3.24
C GLN A 96 9.00 5.93 -2.51
N VAL A 97 9.12 5.73 -1.20
CA VAL A 97 8.04 5.15 -0.39
C VAL A 97 6.82 6.06 -0.43
N GLU A 98 6.98 7.37 -0.33
CA GLU A 98 5.85 8.30 -0.43
C GLU A 98 5.18 8.23 -1.81
N ALA A 99 5.95 8.10 -2.88
CA ALA A 99 5.37 7.94 -4.22
C ALA A 99 4.51 6.68 -4.30
N GLY A 100 4.96 5.59 -3.68
CA GLY A 100 4.17 4.36 -3.59
C GLY A 100 2.91 4.55 -2.74
N GLU A 101 3.01 5.29 -1.65
CA GLU A 101 1.87 5.61 -0.79
C GLU A 101 0.82 6.46 -1.53
N ASP A 102 1.25 7.43 -2.33
CA ASP A 102 0.35 8.21 -3.17
C ASP A 102 -0.41 7.31 -4.14
N HIS A 103 0.27 6.35 -4.74
CA HIS A 103 -0.34 5.43 -5.68
C HIS A 103 -1.42 4.57 -5.01
N ILE A 104 -1.11 3.96 -3.86
CA ILE A 104 -2.07 3.10 -3.16
C ILE A 104 -3.27 3.92 -2.66
N LYS A 105 -3.02 5.12 -2.15
CA LYS A 105 -4.08 6.02 -1.69
C LYS A 105 -5.05 6.34 -2.83
N HIS A 106 -4.55 6.68 -4.00
CA HIS A 106 -5.39 6.95 -5.17
C HIS A 106 -6.21 5.74 -5.60
N LYS A 107 -5.63 4.55 -5.55
CA LYS A 107 -6.35 3.30 -5.88
C LYS A 107 -7.55 3.09 -4.96
N PHE A 108 -7.37 3.31 -3.65
CA PHE A 108 -8.46 3.20 -2.70
C PHE A 108 -9.50 4.29 -2.90
N GLU A 109 -9.08 5.51 -3.18
CA GLU A 109 -10.00 6.62 -3.43
C GLU A 109 -10.86 6.37 -4.66
N ASP A 110 -10.30 5.79 -5.72
CA ASP A 110 -11.07 5.39 -6.90
C ASP A 110 -12.11 4.33 -6.53
N ALA A 111 -11.74 3.35 -5.72
CA ALA A 111 -12.68 2.31 -5.27
C ALA A 111 -13.82 2.91 -4.43
N LEU A 112 -13.51 3.92 -3.59
CA LEU A 112 -14.52 4.58 -2.76
C LEU A 112 -15.54 5.37 -3.58
N ARG A 113 -15.20 5.75 -4.82
CA ARG A 113 -16.11 6.45 -5.74
C ARG A 113 -16.93 5.49 -6.60
N ASP A 114 -16.64 4.20 -6.56
CA ASP A 114 -17.31 3.20 -7.37
C ASP A 114 -18.71 2.92 -6.80
N ARG A 115 -19.74 3.25 -7.56
CA ARG A 115 -21.14 3.12 -7.13
C ARG A 115 -21.70 1.71 -7.31
N GLU A 116 -20.97 0.83 -7.96
CA GLU A 116 -21.41 -0.53 -8.24
C GLU A 116 -20.94 -1.55 -7.19
N ILE A 117 -20.17 -1.09 -6.19
CA ILE A 117 -19.73 -1.92 -5.09
C ILE A 117 -20.85 -2.05 -4.06
N SER A 118 -21.08 -3.28 -3.56
CA SER A 118 -22.11 -3.53 -2.54
C SER A 118 -21.76 -2.81 -1.23
N PRO A 119 -22.77 -2.42 -0.42
CA PRO A 119 -22.51 -1.70 0.84
C PRO A 119 -21.60 -2.43 1.81
N ALA A 120 -21.72 -3.75 1.93
CA ALA A 120 -20.88 -4.53 2.83
C ALA A 120 -19.41 -4.52 2.40
N THR A 121 -19.15 -4.64 1.11
CA THR A 121 -17.78 -4.55 0.57
C THR A 121 -17.25 -3.14 0.67
N MET A 122 -18.08 -2.12 0.41
CA MET A 122 -17.68 -0.72 0.57
C MET A 122 -17.26 -0.42 2.00
N SER A 123 -17.94 -1.00 2.99
CA SER A 123 -17.56 -0.84 4.40
C SER A 123 -16.15 -1.39 4.67
N VAL A 124 -15.83 -2.57 4.12
CA VAL A 124 -14.50 -3.17 4.25
C VAL A 124 -13.44 -2.27 3.60
N ILE A 125 -13.73 -1.77 2.39
CA ILE A 125 -12.80 -0.88 1.66
C ILE A 125 -12.58 0.43 2.43
N THR A 126 -13.64 0.99 3.01
CA THR A 126 -13.55 2.22 3.80
C THR A 126 -12.65 2.05 5.02
N GLU A 127 -12.80 0.95 5.76
CA GLU A 127 -11.92 0.65 6.89
C GLU A 127 -10.47 0.47 6.45
N ALA A 128 -10.25 -0.24 5.34
CA ALA A 128 -8.92 -0.43 4.78
C ALA A 128 -8.31 0.91 4.36
N TYR A 129 -9.11 1.79 3.78
CA TYR A 129 -8.65 3.13 3.38
C TYR A 129 -8.12 3.93 4.58
N GLU A 130 -8.77 3.85 5.74
CA GLU A 130 -8.30 4.55 6.93
C GLU A 130 -6.88 4.13 7.31
N VAL A 131 -6.57 2.85 7.20
CA VAL A 131 -5.23 2.31 7.45
C VAL A 131 -4.24 2.87 6.42
N VAL A 132 -4.62 2.84 5.15
CA VAL A 132 -3.79 3.34 4.04
C VAL A 132 -3.50 4.83 4.22
N LYS A 133 -4.53 5.60 4.53
CA LYS A 133 -4.42 7.05 4.72
C LYS A 133 -3.51 7.40 5.90
N ALA A 134 -3.64 6.69 7.02
CA ALA A 134 -2.78 6.90 8.18
C ALA A 134 -1.30 6.65 7.84
N GLY A 135 -1.02 5.60 7.09
CA GLY A 135 0.33 5.31 6.63
C GLY A 135 0.88 6.35 5.67
N HIS A 136 0.05 6.77 4.70
CA HIS A 136 0.40 7.83 3.77
C HIS A 136 0.75 9.13 4.52
N ASP A 137 -0.09 9.52 5.47
CA ASP A 137 0.10 10.77 6.20
C ASP A 137 1.36 10.72 7.07
N GLU A 138 1.66 9.59 7.70
CA GLU A 138 2.88 9.42 8.48
C GLU A 138 4.13 9.57 7.60
N ILE A 139 4.15 8.93 6.44
CA ILE A 139 5.29 9.00 5.53
C ILE A 139 5.44 10.41 4.96
N ARG A 140 4.34 11.07 4.62
CA ARG A 140 4.35 12.47 4.15
C ARG A 140 4.96 13.39 5.21
N ASP A 141 4.52 13.26 6.45
CA ASP A 141 5.00 14.09 7.55
C ASP A 141 6.47 13.82 7.84
N PHE A 142 6.87 12.55 7.79
CA PHE A 142 8.25 12.12 7.97
C PHE A 142 9.14 12.71 6.87
N LYS A 143 8.71 12.64 5.62
CA LYS A 143 9.42 13.24 4.49
C LYS A 143 9.61 14.75 4.68
N HIS A 144 8.54 15.47 5.06
CA HIS A 144 8.60 16.90 5.28
C HIS A 144 9.57 17.25 6.42
N SER A 145 9.57 16.46 7.50
CA SER A 145 10.48 16.62 8.61
C SER A 145 11.95 16.50 8.17
N LEU A 146 12.25 15.53 7.33
CA LEU A 146 13.61 15.31 6.83
C LEU A 146 14.08 16.44 5.92
N HIS A 147 13.22 16.91 5.02
CA HIS A 147 13.57 17.99 4.10
C HIS A 147 13.66 19.34 4.82
N ALA A 148 12.87 19.56 5.85
CA ALA A 148 12.91 20.80 6.64
C ALA A 148 14.16 20.89 7.52
N GLY A 149 14.74 19.76 7.90
CA GLY A 149 15.94 19.69 8.72
C GLY A 149 17.24 19.90 7.95
N VAL A 150 17.13 20.08 6.65
CA VAL A 150 18.28 20.33 5.76
C VAL A 150 18.41 21.82 5.50
#